data_0d2b5f7bddfad1817791509569bcfe64
#
_entry.id   0d2b5f7bddfad1817791509569bcfe64
#
_cell.length_a   1.000
_cell.length_b   1.000
_cell.length_c   1.000
_cell.angle_alpha   90.00
_cell.angle_beta   90.00
_cell.angle_gamma   90.00
#
_symmetry.space_group_name_H-M   'P 1'
#
loop_
_entity.id
_entity.type
_entity.pdbx_description
1 polymer ?
#
loop_
_entity_poly.entity_id
_entity_poly.type
_entity_poly.pdbx_seq_one_letter_code
_entity_poly.pdbx_strand_id
1 'polypeptide(L)'
;MHRDKLIEFINKALEVKIDKDPWLFNGLQVLGKSEVSKIALGVSPNLELFEQAATWGADMVILHHGLLGSKIAKPIGKVLGNRLKVLLNHEITLLTYHHFLDRHPVLGHNAQLI
;
A
#
# COMPACT_ATOMS: atom_id res chain seq x y z
N MET A 1 -13.66 -10.44 -0.95
CA MET A 1 -13.82 -9.79 0.37
C MET A 1 -13.95 -8.29 0.19
N HIS A 2 -14.76 -7.68 0.99
CA HIS A 2 -14.91 -6.23 0.92
C HIS A 2 -13.60 -5.52 1.34
N ARG A 3 -13.19 -4.53 0.55
CA ARG A 3 -11.96 -3.75 0.76
C ARG A 3 -11.82 -3.24 2.20
N ASP A 4 -12.86 -2.65 2.76
CA ASP A 4 -12.78 -2.01 4.08
C ASP A 4 -12.57 -3.02 5.20
N LYS A 5 -13.19 -4.19 5.11
CA LYS A 5 -12.97 -5.28 6.07
C LYS A 5 -11.56 -5.83 5.99
N LEU A 6 -11.03 -5.95 4.78
CA LEU A 6 -9.67 -6.43 4.57
C LEU A 6 -8.64 -5.44 5.13
N ILE A 7 -8.83 -4.14 4.87
CA ILE A 7 -7.96 -3.08 5.42
C ILE A 7 -7.98 -3.10 6.94
N GLU A 8 -9.16 -3.19 7.53
CA GLU A 8 -9.31 -3.26 8.99
C GLU A 8 -8.59 -4.48 9.56
N PHE A 9 -8.75 -5.63 8.93
CA PHE A 9 -8.08 -6.86 9.34
C PHE A 9 -6.55 -6.70 9.32
N ILE A 10 -6.00 -6.18 8.22
CA ILE A 10 -4.54 -6.01 8.07
C ILE A 10 -4.01 -4.98 9.07
N ASN A 11 -4.69 -3.83 9.21
CA ASN A 11 -4.28 -2.79 10.15
C ASN A 11 -4.24 -3.32 11.58
N LYS A 12 -5.21 -4.13 11.95
CA LYS A 12 -5.29 -4.74 13.27
C LYS A 12 -4.21 -5.80 13.48
N ALA A 13 -4.00 -6.65 12.47
CA ALA A 13 -2.98 -7.71 12.53
C ALA A 13 -1.57 -7.13 12.67
N LEU A 14 -1.28 -6.01 12.02
CA LEU A 14 0.03 -5.36 12.08
C LEU A 14 0.12 -4.30 13.18
N GLU A 15 -0.94 -4.13 13.97
CA GLU A 15 -0.97 -3.17 15.07
C GLU A 15 -0.64 -1.75 14.63
N VAL A 16 -1.19 -1.33 13.49
CA VAL A 16 -0.96 0.00 12.92
C VAL A 16 -1.57 1.08 13.80
N LYS A 17 -0.77 2.09 14.13
CA LYS A 17 -1.20 3.25 14.89
C LYS A 17 -0.98 4.51 14.08
N ILE A 18 -1.98 5.40 14.08
CA ILE A 18 -1.89 6.68 13.38
C ILE A 18 -0.74 7.49 14.00
N ASP A 19 0.02 8.18 13.15
CA ASP A 19 1.08 9.16 13.50
C ASP A 19 2.33 8.56 14.17
N LYS A 20 2.56 7.25 14.06
CA LYS A 20 3.76 6.63 14.63
C LYS A 20 4.89 6.43 13.62
N ASP A 21 4.62 6.55 12.32
CA ASP A 21 5.64 6.52 11.27
C ASP A 21 5.92 7.95 10.80
N PRO A 22 7.14 8.47 10.99
CA PRO A 22 7.43 9.85 10.60
C PRO A 22 7.60 10.05 9.09
N TRP A 23 7.63 8.98 8.32
CA TRP A 23 7.97 9.04 6.90
C TRP A 23 6.79 8.80 5.96
N LEU A 24 5.87 7.91 6.33
CA LEU A 24 4.80 7.46 5.45
C LEU A 24 3.45 7.41 6.15
N PHE A 25 2.39 7.53 5.35
CA PHE A 25 1.06 7.13 5.79
C PHE A 25 0.95 5.61 5.69
N ASN A 26 0.90 4.92 6.83
CA ASN A 26 0.67 3.48 6.86
C ASN A 26 -0.80 3.16 6.67
N GLY A 27 -1.08 2.01 6.05
CA GLY A 27 -2.43 1.61 5.69
C GLY A 27 -2.84 2.14 4.34
N LEU A 28 -4.04 2.65 4.23
CA LEU A 28 -4.61 3.11 2.97
C LEU A 28 -3.91 4.35 2.44
N GLN A 29 -3.44 4.27 1.20
CA GLN A 29 -2.88 5.42 0.47
C GLN A 29 -3.73 5.82 -0.74
N VAL A 30 -4.25 4.87 -1.50
CA VAL A 30 -5.11 5.14 -2.65
C VAL A 30 -6.31 4.21 -2.60
N LEU A 31 -7.50 4.77 -2.69
CA LEU A 31 -8.75 4.01 -2.64
C LEU A 31 -9.15 3.53 -4.03
N GLY A 32 -9.41 2.23 -4.17
CA GLY A 32 -9.92 1.62 -5.39
C GLY A 32 -11.32 1.03 -5.20
N LYS A 33 -11.63 -0.04 -5.94
CA LYS A 33 -12.95 -0.67 -5.88
C LYS A 33 -13.23 -1.37 -4.54
N SER A 34 -14.51 -1.61 -4.25
CA SER A 34 -14.93 -2.14 -2.95
C SER A 34 -14.70 -3.66 -2.78
N GLU A 35 -14.73 -4.43 -3.86
CA GLU A 35 -14.50 -5.88 -3.80
C GLU A 35 -13.05 -6.21 -4.16
N VAL A 36 -12.40 -7.04 -3.34
CA VAL A 36 -11.01 -7.45 -3.52
C VAL A 36 -10.91 -8.97 -3.60
N SER A 37 -10.43 -9.46 -4.74
CA SER A 37 -10.16 -10.90 -4.97
C SER A 37 -8.69 -11.16 -5.24
N LYS A 38 -8.00 -10.24 -5.91
CA LYS A 38 -6.60 -10.38 -6.31
C LYS A 38 -5.74 -9.32 -5.66
N ILE A 39 -4.72 -9.75 -4.93
CA ILE A 39 -3.80 -8.87 -4.23
C ILE A 39 -2.40 -9.07 -4.77
N ALA A 40 -1.74 -8.01 -5.21
CA ALA A 40 -0.34 -8.01 -5.60
C ALA A 40 0.52 -7.45 -4.46
N LEU A 41 1.67 -8.02 -4.25
CA LEU A 41 2.60 -7.61 -3.21
C LEU A 41 3.90 -7.08 -3.84
N GLY A 42 4.48 -6.08 -3.23
CA GLY A 42 5.74 -5.53 -3.69
C GLY A 42 6.42 -4.72 -2.58
N VAL A 43 7.57 -4.15 -2.91
CA VAL A 43 8.34 -3.34 -1.98
C VAL A 43 8.22 -1.86 -2.30
N SER A 44 8.53 -1.47 -3.52
CA SER A 44 8.62 -0.07 -3.94
C SER A 44 7.55 0.32 -4.96
N PRO A 45 7.07 1.56 -4.90
CA PRO A 45 5.96 2.03 -5.74
C PRO A 45 6.44 2.47 -7.13
N ASN A 46 6.97 1.55 -7.92
CA ASN A 46 7.39 1.88 -9.28
C ASN A 46 6.28 1.64 -10.31
N LEU A 47 6.37 2.37 -11.42
CA LEU A 47 5.35 2.32 -12.46
C LEU A 47 5.19 0.92 -13.06
N GLU A 48 6.30 0.22 -13.29
CA GLU A 48 6.29 -1.12 -13.87
C GLU A 48 5.51 -2.11 -12.99
N LEU A 49 5.71 -2.06 -11.67
CA LEU A 49 4.96 -2.90 -10.74
C LEU A 49 3.45 -2.64 -10.86
N PHE A 50 3.05 -1.38 -10.92
CA PHE A 50 1.64 -1.02 -11.04
C PHE A 50 1.05 -1.45 -12.39
N GLU A 51 1.80 -1.31 -13.46
CA GLU A 51 1.37 -1.76 -14.78
C GLU A 51 1.20 -3.28 -14.84
N GLN A 52 2.13 -4.02 -14.26
CA GLN A 52 2.05 -5.47 -14.17
C GLN A 52 0.87 -5.91 -13.30
N ALA A 53 0.65 -5.25 -12.17
CA ALA A 53 -0.48 -5.54 -11.30
C ALA A 53 -1.81 -5.29 -12.03
N ALA A 54 -1.92 -4.19 -12.76
CA ALA A 54 -3.10 -3.87 -13.55
C ALA A 54 -3.35 -4.91 -14.65
N THR A 55 -2.30 -5.32 -15.36
CA THR A 55 -2.41 -6.34 -16.41
C THR A 55 -2.86 -7.69 -15.84
N TRP A 56 -2.39 -8.06 -14.66
CA TRP A 56 -2.82 -9.28 -13.97
C TRP A 56 -4.26 -9.19 -13.47
N GLY A 57 -4.79 -7.99 -13.35
CA GLY A 57 -6.15 -7.78 -12.82
C GLY A 57 -6.20 -7.65 -11.31
N ALA A 58 -5.12 -7.14 -10.68
CA ALA A 58 -5.10 -6.91 -9.26
C ALA A 58 -6.17 -5.91 -8.83
N ASP A 59 -6.79 -6.17 -7.71
CA ASP A 59 -7.76 -5.26 -7.07
C ASP A 59 -7.10 -4.42 -5.98
N MET A 60 -5.99 -4.90 -5.45
CA MET A 60 -5.25 -4.26 -4.38
C MET A 60 -3.76 -4.52 -4.57
N VAL A 61 -2.94 -3.52 -4.23
CA VAL A 61 -1.49 -3.64 -4.14
C VAL A 61 -1.07 -3.28 -2.73
N ILE A 62 -0.25 -4.11 -2.11
CA ILE A 62 0.31 -3.86 -0.79
C ILE A 62 1.83 -3.72 -0.93
N LEU A 63 2.36 -2.59 -0.48
CA LEU A 63 3.78 -2.27 -0.56
C LEU A 63 4.36 -2.00 0.82
N HIS A 64 5.67 -2.12 0.93
CA HIS A 64 6.44 -1.67 2.09
C HIS A 64 6.71 -0.18 2.03
N HIS A 65 7.15 0.32 0.86
CA HIS A 65 7.34 1.74 0.61
C HIS A 65 6.14 2.31 -0.15
N GLY A 66 5.58 3.43 0.32
CA GLY A 66 4.39 4.01 -0.29
C GLY A 66 4.68 5.09 -1.30
N LEU A 67 3.62 5.53 -1.97
CA LEU A 67 3.66 6.69 -2.89
C LEU A 67 3.62 8.00 -2.13
N LEU A 68 2.87 8.04 -1.03
CA LEU A 68 2.55 9.29 -0.33
C LEU A 68 3.29 9.33 1.00
N GLY A 69 4.11 10.34 1.18
CA GLY A 69 4.77 10.61 2.44
C GLY A 69 3.91 11.50 3.34
N SER A 70 4.16 11.42 4.65
CA SER A 70 3.35 12.10 5.66
C SER A 70 3.73 13.56 5.92
N LYS A 71 4.91 14.01 5.48
CA LYS A 71 5.47 15.28 5.99
C LYS A 71 5.27 16.49 5.11
N ILE A 72 5.24 16.36 3.79
CA ILE A 72 5.25 17.52 2.90
C ILE A 72 4.25 17.33 1.77
N ALA A 73 3.30 18.24 1.67
CA ALA A 73 2.45 18.34 0.50
C ALA A 73 3.29 18.81 -0.70
N LYS A 74 3.25 18.06 -1.79
CA LYS A 74 3.97 18.37 -3.02
C LYS A 74 3.02 18.37 -4.20
N PRO A 75 3.31 19.15 -5.25
CA PRO A 75 2.58 19.04 -6.51
C PRO A 75 2.69 17.63 -7.07
N ILE A 76 1.62 17.17 -7.72
CA ILE A 76 1.62 15.88 -8.40
C ILE A 76 2.26 16.09 -9.77
N GLY A 77 3.56 15.80 -9.86
CA GLY A 77 4.31 15.90 -11.10
C GLY A 77 4.15 14.67 -11.99
N LYS A 78 4.99 14.58 -13.02
CA LYS A 78 4.90 13.54 -14.04
C LYS A 78 5.10 12.13 -13.46
N VAL A 79 6.10 11.94 -12.61
CA VAL A 79 6.42 10.61 -12.06
C VAL A 79 5.29 10.11 -11.16
N LEU A 80 4.92 10.90 -10.16
CA LEU A 80 3.83 10.53 -9.26
C LEU A 80 2.51 10.43 -10.01
N GLY A 81 2.24 11.37 -10.92
CA GLY A 81 1.02 11.38 -11.72
C GLY A 81 0.85 10.12 -12.56
N ASN A 82 1.91 9.65 -13.22
CA ASN A 82 1.85 8.43 -14.02
C ASN A 82 1.58 7.19 -13.17
N ARG A 83 2.17 7.12 -11.98
CA ARG A 83 1.92 6.02 -11.03
C ARG A 83 0.48 6.03 -10.53
N LEU A 84 -0.02 7.21 -10.16
CA LEU A 84 -1.41 7.37 -9.71
C LEU A 84 -2.42 7.04 -10.81
N LYS A 85 -2.12 7.40 -12.07
CA LYS A 85 -3.02 7.10 -13.20
C LYS A 85 -3.30 5.61 -13.32
N VAL A 86 -2.28 4.76 -13.20
CA VAL A 86 -2.46 3.30 -13.31
C VAL A 86 -3.41 2.82 -12.21
N LEU A 87 -3.19 3.24 -10.98
CA LEU A 87 -4.01 2.84 -9.85
C LEU A 87 -5.45 3.32 -9.99
N LEU A 88 -5.63 4.59 -10.32
CA LEU A 88 -6.96 5.19 -10.41
C LEU A 88 -7.75 4.68 -11.61
N ASN A 89 -7.11 4.54 -12.77
CA ASN A 89 -7.78 4.04 -13.98
C ASN A 89 -8.24 2.59 -13.85
N HIS A 90 -7.54 1.78 -13.08
CA HIS A 90 -7.87 0.37 -12.87
C HIS A 90 -8.54 0.12 -11.52
N GLU A 91 -8.88 1.18 -10.80
CA GLU A 91 -9.55 1.12 -9.49
C GLU A 91 -8.84 0.19 -8.51
N ILE A 92 -7.49 0.27 -8.47
CA ILE A 92 -6.65 -0.53 -7.59
C ILE A 92 -6.45 0.20 -6.27
N THR A 93 -6.73 -0.47 -5.15
CA THR A 93 -6.43 0.05 -3.82
C THR A 93 -4.96 -0.16 -3.50
N LEU A 94 -4.28 0.88 -3.03
CA LEU A 94 -2.89 0.80 -2.58
C LEU A 94 -2.84 0.87 -1.05
N LEU A 95 -2.23 -0.14 -0.45
CA LEU A 95 -1.89 -0.15 0.97
C LEU A 95 -0.38 -0.16 1.14
N THR A 96 0.10 0.46 2.21
CA THR A 96 1.51 0.51 2.54
C THR A 96 1.72 0.23 4.02
N TYR A 97 2.67 -0.63 4.33
CA TYR A 97 3.04 -0.95 5.71
C TYR A 97 4.56 -0.90 5.85
N HIS A 98 5.06 0.14 6.50
CA HIS A 98 6.50 0.43 6.64
C HIS A 98 7.03 -0.06 7.99
N HIS A 99 7.21 0.82 8.97
CA HIS A 99 7.76 0.46 10.26
C HIS A 99 6.89 -0.53 11.04
N PHE A 100 5.57 -0.45 10.89
CA PHE A 100 4.66 -1.36 11.59
C PHE A 100 4.85 -2.81 11.14
N LEU A 101 5.15 -3.03 9.86
CA LEU A 101 5.47 -4.36 9.36
C LEU A 101 6.84 -4.81 9.86
N ASP A 102 7.86 -3.95 9.76
CA ASP A 102 9.23 -4.29 10.16
C ASP A 102 9.31 -4.73 11.62
N ARG A 103 8.62 -4.04 12.51
CA ARG A 103 8.71 -4.28 13.94
C ARG A 103 7.72 -5.30 14.49
N HIS A 104 6.78 -5.79 13.68
CA HIS A 104 5.79 -6.74 14.17
C HIS A 104 6.49 -8.01 14.69
N PRO A 105 6.17 -8.48 15.93
CA PRO A 105 6.94 -9.55 16.57
C PRO A 105 6.82 -10.92 15.90
N VAL A 106 5.80 -11.15 15.09
CA VAL A 106 5.57 -12.43 14.41
C VAL A 106 5.62 -12.28 12.90
N LEU A 107 4.85 -11.32 12.35
CA LEU A 107 4.66 -11.16 10.91
C LEU A 107 5.71 -10.25 10.25
N GLY A 108 6.44 -9.46 11.04
CA GLY A 108 7.37 -8.46 10.54
C GLY A 108 8.59 -9.06 9.86
N HIS A 109 9.22 -8.28 8.98
CA HIS A 109 10.42 -8.67 8.26
C HIS A 109 11.53 -9.08 9.22
N ASN A 110 11.75 -8.31 10.27
CA ASN A 110 12.80 -8.59 11.24
C ASN A 110 12.55 -9.90 11.99
N ALA A 111 11.30 -10.21 12.31
CA ALA A 111 10.93 -11.45 12.98
C ALA A 111 11.09 -12.67 12.05
N GLN A 112 10.73 -12.52 10.77
CA GLN A 112 10.76 -13.62 9.80
C GLN A 112 12.17 -13.94 9.30
N LEU A 113 13.11 -13.03 9.45
CA LEU A 113 14.52 -13.25 9.02
C LEU A 113 15.33 -14.05 10.03
N ILE A 114 14.81 -14.27 11.22
CA ILE A 114 15.47 -15.09 12.27
C ILE A 114 15.06 -16.57 12.10
#